data_fb3cb8903754e6938a6017342d2af342
#
_entry.id   fb3cb8903754e6938a6017342d2af342
#
_cell.length_a   1.000
_cell.length_b   1.000
_cell.length_c   1.000
_cell.angle_alpha   90.00
_cell.angle_beta   90.00
_cell.angle_gamma   90.00
#
_symmetry.space_group_name_H-M   'P 1'
#
loop_
_entity.id
_entity.type
_entity.pdbx_description
1 polymer ?
#
loop_
_entity_poly.entity_id
_entity_poly.type
_entity_poly.pdbx_seq_one_letter_code
_entity_poly.pdbx_strand_id
1 'polypeptide(L)'
;LSGYLAARSGVSAAESCRNRGIDPASASFSDTADADIRLIAATGIVTGYPDGTFRPDAAIARQDAAIMLKRLAGLFDVQAAGSGQTFTDAAQISDYAKDGVSFATAIGLMNGHANGSFSPRAQITREQAVVTVMNAWRKLG
;
A
#
# COMPACT_ATOMS: atom_id res chain seq x y z
N LEU A 1 -12.00 9.63 2.94
CA LEU A 1 -11.58 8.38 2.29
C LEU A 1 -12.69 7.34 2.33
N SER A 2 -13.17 7.03 3.53
CA SER A 2 -14.25 6.05 3.69
C SER A 2 -15.52 6.50 2.97
N GLY A 3 -15.84 7.80 3.00
CA GLY A 3 -16.99 8.33 2.29
C GLY A 3 -16.87 8.18 0.78
N TYR A 4 -15.67 8.35 0.23
CA TYR A 4 -15.42 8.14 -1.19
C TYR A 4 -15.65 6.69 -1.59
N LEU A 5 -15.13 5.74 -0.82
CA LEU A 5 -15.31 4.32 -1.08
C LEU A 5 -16.79 3.94 -0.95
N ALA A 6 -17.48 4.48 0.04
CA ALA A 6 -18.92 4.23 0.20
C ALA A 6 -19.71 4.72 -1.02
N ALA A 7 -19.33 5.87 -1.59
CA ALA A 7 -19.99 6.39 -2.78
C ALA A 7 -19.79 5.48 -4.00
N ARG A 8 -18.63 4.81 -4.09
CA ARG A 8 -18.33 3.94 -5.24
C ARG A 8 -18.88 2.53 -5.09
N SER A 9 -18.70 1.97 -3.90
CA SER A 9 -18.95 0.54 -3.67
C SER A 9 -20.18 0.28 -2.81
N GLY A 10 -20.76 1.30 -2.22
CA GLY A 10 -21.87 1.15 -1.28
C GLY A 10 -21.44 0.78 0.13
N VAL A 11 -20.15 0.59 0.38
CA VAL A 11 -19.61 0.27 1.71
C VAL A 11 -18.39 1.13 2.00
N SER A 12 -18.16 1.44 3.29
CA SER A 12 -16.94 2.11 3.71
C SER A 12 -15.75 1.14 3.70
N ALA A 13 -14.53 1.68 3.78
CA ALA A 13 -13.35 0.84 3.89
C ALA A 13 -13.41 -0.05 5.13
N ALA A 14 -13.89 0.47 6.26
CA ALA A 14 -14.04 -0.31 7.48
C ALA A 14 -15.05 -1.44 7.31
N GLU A 15 -16.18 -1.20 6.65
CA GLU A 15 -17.17 -2.24 6.36
C GLU A 15 -16.59 -3.29 5.40
N SER A 16 -15.84 -2.85 4.42
CA SER A 16 -15.17 -3.76 3.49
C SER A 16 -14.23 -4.72 4.24
N CYS A 17 -13.50 -4.22 5.24
CA CYS A 17 -12.68 -5.07 6.10
C CYS A 17 -13.53 -6.07 6.88
N ARG A 18 -14.61 -5.63 7.52
CA ARG A 18 -15.50 -6.53 8.28
C ARG A 18 -16.10 -7.61 7.41
N ASN A 19 -16.47 -7.26 6.19
CA ASN A 19 -17.03 -8.22 5.23
C ASN A 19 -16.01 -9.29 4.83
N ARG A 20 -14.72 -9.01 4.99
CA ARG A 20 -13.64 -9.95 4.74
C ARG A 20 -13.16 -10.66 6.02
N GLY A 21 -13.88 -10.48 7.12
CA GLY A 21 -13.50 -11.06 8.41
C GLY A 21 -12.36 -10.34 9.10
N ILE A 22 -12.09 -9.10 8.73
CA ILE A 22 -11.03 -8.28 9.31
C ILE A 22 -11.65 -7.22 10.21
N ASP A 23 -11.22 -7.18 11.48
CA ASP A 23 -11.63 -6.12 12.40
C ASP A 23 -10.73 -4.90 12.19
N PRO A 24 -11.26 -3.77 11.69
CA PRO A 24 -10.44 -2.58 11.44
C PRO A 24 -9.89 -1.94 12.72
N ALA A 25 -10.41 -2.32 13.87
CA ALA A 25 -9.92 -1.82 15.15
C ALA A 25 -8.96 -2.81 15.85
N SER A 26 -8.62 -3.92 15.21
CA SER A 26 -7.76 -4.95 15.82
C SER A 26 -6.31 -4.50 15.99
N ALA A 27 -5.83 -3.57 15.19
CA ALA A 27 -4.49 -3.00 15.32
C ALA A 27 -4.55 -1.71 16.12
N SER A 28 -3.61 -1.52 17.03
CA SER A 28 -3.48 -0.27 17.77
C SER A 28 -2.00 0.00 18.06
N PHE A 29 -1.66 1.28 18.17
CA PHE A 29 -0.27 1.70 18.36
C PHE A 29 -0.21 2.78 19.42
N SER A 30 0.90 2.80 20.18
CA SER A 30 1.07 3.77 21.25
C SER A 30 1.42 5.17 20.74
N ASP A 31 1.93 5.28 19.50
CA ASP A 31 2.42 6.53 18.94
C ASP A 31 1.52 7.14 17.87
N THR A 32 0.40 6.51 17.55
CA THR A 32 -0.56 7.07 16.59
C THR A 32 -1.95 6.52 16.84
N ALA A 33 -2.95 7.36 16.64
CA ALA A 33 -4.36 6.97 16.67
C ALA A 33 -5.01 7.11 15.29
N ASP A 34 -4.22 7.31 14.24
CA ASP A 34 -4.72 7.51 12.89
C ASP A 34 -5.54 6.30 12.43
N ALA A 35 -6.78 6.54 12.02
CA ALA A 35 -7.71 5.48 11.65
C ALA A 35 -7.27 4.73 10.40
N ASP A 36 -6.67 5.41 9.43
CA ASP A 36 -6.20 4.80 8.19
C ASP A 36 -5.01 3.88 8.44
N ILE A 37 -4.08 4.31 9.30
CA ILE A 37 -2.94 3.49 9.70
C ILE A 37 -3.43 2.22 10.38
N ARG A 38 -4.38 2.35 11.33
CA ARG A 38 -4.93 1.20 12.05
C ARG A 38 -5.66 0.25 11.11
N LEU A 39 -6.43 0.79 10.16
CA LEU A 39 -7.15 -0.01 9.18
C LEU A 39 -6.18 -0.83 8.31
N ILE A 40 -5.17 -0.18 7.76
CA ILE A 40 -4.20 -0.84 6.88
C ILE A 40 -3.38 -1.88 7.65
N ALA A 41 -3.02 -1.58 8.90
CA ALA A 41 -2.32 -2.55 9.74
C ALA A 41 -3.20 -3.77 10.06
N ALA A 42 -4.49 -3.56 10.27
CA ALA A 42 -5.43 -4.66 10.53
C ALA A 42 -5.54 -5.62 9.34
N THR A 43 -5.36 -5.13 8.13
CA THR A 43 -5.39 -5.98 6.92
C THR A 43 -4.13 -6.82 6.75
N GLY A 44 -3.06 -6.53 7.48
CA GLY A 44 -1.78 -7.21 7.31
C GLY A 44 -0.92 -6.65 6.19
N ILE A 45 -1.38 -5.61 5.48
CA ILE A 45 -0.60 -4.98 4.40
C ILE A 45 0.67 -4.36 4.97
N VAL A 46 0.58 -3.79 6.16
CA VAL A 46 1.73 -3.27 6.90
C VAL A 46 1.63 -3.75 8.35
N THR A 47 2.77 -3.88 9.01
CA THR A 47 2.81 -4.27 10.43
C THR A 47 3.52 -3.19 11.22
N GLY A 48 3.17 -3.09 12.51
CA GLY A 48 3.91 -2.25 13.46
C GLY A 48 5.15 -2.97 13.96
N TYR A 49 5.76 -2.39 14.98
CA TYR A 49 6.98 -2.93 15.60
C TYR A 49 6.61 -3.69 16.89
N PRO A 50 7.49 -4.61 17.34
CA PRO A 50 7.21 -5.43 18.53
C PRO A 50 6.99 -4.62 19.81
N ASP A 51 7.46 -3.36 19.86
CA ASP A 51 7.29 -2.49 21.03
C ASP A 51 5.93 -1.79 21.06
N GLY A 52 5.03 -2.10 20.14
CA GLY A 52 3.71 -1.50 20.09
C GLY A 52 3.62 -0.17 19.34
N THR A 53 4.69 0.25 18.67
CA THR A 53 4.71 1.50 17.90
C THR A 53 4.50 1.22 16.41
N PHE A 54 4.03 2.22 15.67
CA PHE A 54 3.95 2.18 14.22
C PHE A 54 5.10 2.93 13.56
N ARG A 55 5.57 4.00 14.20
CA ARG A 55 6.63 4.89 13.68
C ARG A 55 6.25 5.50 12.34
N PRO A 56 5.20 6.36 12.30
CA PRO A 56 4.70 6.92 11.05
C PRO A 56 5.72 7.77 10.31
N ASP A 57 6.68 8.38 11.04
CA ASP A 57 7.73 9.22 10.44
C ASP A 57 8.96 8.44 10.01
N ALA A 58 9.03 7.16 10.31
CA ALA A 58 10.16 6.33 9.87
C ALA A 58 10.17 6.18 8.36
N ALA A 59 11.35 6.12 7.77
CA ALA A 59 11.52 6.01 6.33
C ALA A 59 11.32 4.58 5.85
N ILE A 60 10.71 4.43 4.67
CA ILE A 60 10.73 3.19 3.90
C ILE A 60 11.08 3.51 2.46
N ALA A 61 11.55 2.52 1.72
CA ALA A 61 11.86 2.70 0.32
C ALA A 61 10.60 2.62 -0.56
N ARG A 62 10.60 3.31 -1.71
CA ARG A 62 9.49 3.25 -2.66
C ARG A 62 9.20 1.82 -3.11
N GLN A 63 10.24 0.98 -3.27
CA GLN A 63 10.02 -0.42 -3.64
C GLN A 63 9.23 -1.19 -2.57
N ASP A 64 9.38 -0.84 -1.31
CA ASP A 64 8.61 -1.48 -0.24
C ASP A 64 7.14 -1.05 -0.27
N ALA A 65 6.88 0.21 -0.62
CA ALA A 65 5.51 0.67 -0.84
C ALA A 65 4.84 -0.08 -2.00
N ALA A 66 5.59 -0.42 -3.05
CA ALA A 66 5.08 -1.22 -4.16
C ALA A 66 4.63 -2.62 -3.69
N ILE A 67 5.36 -3.22 -2.76
CA ILE A 67 4.98 -4.50 -2.16
C ILE A 67 3.66 -4.36 -1.39
N MET A 68 3.50 -3.27 -0.64
CA MET A 68 2.25 -2.99 0.07
C MET A 68 1.08 -2.89 -0.90
N LEU A 69 1.27 -2.23 -2.04
CA LEU A 69 0.23 -2.10 -3.07
C LEU A 69 -0.14 -3.45 -3.66
N LYS A 70 0.82 -4.33 -3.88
CA LYS A 70 0.54 -5.69 -4.35
C LYS A 70 -0.29 -6.47 -3.32
N ARG A 71 0.02 -6.34 -2.05
CA ARG A 71 -0.77 -6.98 -0.98
C ARG A 71 -2.20 -6.44 -0.94
N LEU A 72 -2.38 -5.14 -1.12
CA LEU A 72 -3.70 -4.54 -1.20
C LEU A 72 -4.50 -5.14 -2.36
N ALA A 73 -3.90 -5.23 -3.53
CA ALA A 73 -4.56 -5.79 -4.71
C ALA A 73 -5.01 -7.23 -4.46
N GLY A 74 -4.26 -7.98 -3.67
CA GLY A 74 -4.64 -9.33 -3.26
C GLY A 74 -5.93 -9.40 -2.46
N LEU A 75 -6.25 -8.36 -1.70
CA LEU A 75 -7.53 -8.30 -0.97
C LEU A 75 -8.73 -8.16 -1.91
N PHE A 76 -8.54 -7.59 -3.09
CA PHE A 76 -9.59 -7.37 -4.08
C PHE A 76 -9.51 -8.37 -5.24
N ASP A 77 -8.66 -9.38 -5.14
CA ASP A 77 -8.43 -10.38 -6.19
C ASP A 77 -8.04 -9.75 -7.54
N VAL A 78 -7.33 -8.64 -7.50
CA VAL A 78 -6.90 -7.94 -8.71
C VAL A 78 -5.64 -8.62 -9.25
N GLN A 79 -5.65 -8.91 -10.57
CA GLN A 79 -4.53 -9.50 -11.28
C GLN A 79 -3.97 -8.49 -12.28
N ALA A 80 -2.65 -8.53 -12.49
CA ALA A 80 -2.05 -7.73 -13.55
C ALA A 80 -2.25 -8.44 -14.88
N ALA A 81 -2.73 -7.70 -15.90
CA ALA A 81 -2.98 -8.25 -17.22
C ALA A 81 -1.71 -8.33 -18.08
N GLY A 82 -0.58 -7.81 -17.61
CA GLY A 82 0.67 -7.79 -18.35
C GLY A 82 1.84 -7.45 -17.45
N SER A 83 2.98 -7.18 -18.07
CA SER A 83 4.19 -6.79 -17.34
C SER A 83 4.15 -5.32 -16.95
N GLY A 84 4.88 -4.98 -15.89
CA GLY A 84 5.08 -3.60 -15.51
C GLY A 84 6.03 -2.87 -16.46
N GLN A 85 6.28 -1.60 -16.14
CA GLN A 85 7.20 -0.77 -16.92
C GLN A 85 8.63 -1.26 -16.75
N THR A 86 9.46 -0.98 -17.77
CA THR A 86 10.90 -1.20 -17.71
C THR A 86 11.58 0.10 -17.28
N PHE A 87 12.46 0.02 -16.30
CA PHE A 87 13.11 1.19 -15.74
C PHE A 87 14.62 1.20 -16.02
N THR A 88 15.18 2.40 -16.17
CA THR A 88 16.62 2.56 -16.40
C THR A 88 17.45 2.12 -15.20
N ASP A 89 16.88 2.16 -14.01
CA ASP A 89 17.51 1.75 -12.75
C ASP A 89 16.98 0.41 -12.23
N ALA A 90 16.46 -0.44 -13.12
CA ALA A 90 15.90 -1.74 -12.72
C ALA A 90 16.89 -2.59 -11.91
N ALA A 91 18.20 -2.47 -12.19
CA ALA A 91 19.21 -3.20 -11.44
C ALA A 91 19.29 -2.81 -9.95
N GLN A 92 18.76 -1.65 -9.58
CA GLN A 92 18.72 -1.19 -8.20
C GLN A 92 17.50 -1.70 -7.43
N ILE A 93 16.53 -2.29 -8.12
CA ILE A 93 15.35 -2.88 -7.45
C ILE A 93 15.80 -4.18 -6.80
N SER A 94 15.57 -4.29 -5.49
CA SER A 94 15.90 -5.51 -4.74
C SER A 94 15.10 -6.69 -5.26
N ASP A 95 15.69 -7.88 -5.25
CA ASP A 95 15.03 -9.08 -5.79
C ASP A 95 13.68 -9.33 -5.12
N TYR A 96 13.59 -9.12 -3.80
CA TYR A 96 12.34 -9.33 -3.08
C TYR A 96 11.22 -8.36 -3.49
N ALA A 97 11.57 -7.24 -4.13
CA ALA A 97 10.61 -6.19 -4.50
C ALA A 97 10.26 -6.19 -5.99
N LYS A 98 10.96 -6.96 -6.82
CA LYS A 98 10.75 -6.93 -8.27
C LYS A 98 9.31 -7.21 -8.68
N ASP A 99 8.70 -8.23 -8.09
CA ASP A 99 7.30 -8.57 -8.40
C ASP A 99 6.34 -7.47 -7.97
N GLY A 100 6.57 -6.87 -6.79
CA GLY A 100 5.73 -5.78 -6.31
C GLY A 100 5.81 -4.54 -7.20
N VAL A 101 7.02 -4.16 -7.60
CA VAL A 101 7.23 -3.01 -8.49
C VAL A 101 6.59 -3.26 -9.86
N SER A 102 6.84 -4.44 -10.43
CA SER A 102 6.24 -4.81 -11.72
C SER A 102 4.72 -4.79 -11.65
N PHE A 103 4.14 -5.37 -10.61
CA PHE A 103 2.70 -5.43 -10.42
C PHE A 103 2.09 -4.02 -10.26
N ALA A 104 2.65 -3.22 -9.36
CA ALA A 104 2.11 -1.90 -9.06
C ALA A 104 2.16 -0.97 -10.27
N THR A 105 3.21 -1.06 -11.09
CA THR A 105 3.31 -0.25 -12.31
C THR A 105 2.44 -0.79 -13.43
N ALA A 106 2.25 -2.12 -13.51
CA ALA A 106 1.39 -2.72 -14.54
C ALA A 106 -0.07 -2.31 -14.38
N ILE A 107 -0.56 -2.19 -13.15
CA ILE A 107 -1.96 -1.80 -12.90
C ILE A 107 -2.13 -0.30 -12.63
N GLY A 108 -1.05 0.48 -12.75
CA GLY A 108 -1.12 1.94 -12.67
C GLY A 108 -1.22 2.50 -11.26
N LEU A 109 -0.92 1.73 -10.22
CA LEU A 109 -0.94 2.22 -8.83
C LEU A 109 0.32 3.01 -8.48
N MET A 110 1.43 2.75 -9.18
CA MET A 110 2.64 3.55 -9.10
C MET A 110 3.16 3.80 -10.51
N ASN A 111 3.89 4.88 -10.66
CA ASN A 111 4.51 5.24 -11.93
C ASN A 111 5.98 5.55 -11.72
N GLY A 112 6.78 5.32 -12.74
CA GLY A 112 8.16 5.80 -12.76
C GLY A 112 8.22 7.30 -13.03
N HIS A 113 9.43 7.82 -13.05
CA HIS A 113 9.70 9.22 -13.34
C HIS A 113 9.81 9.48 -14.83
N ALA A 114 9.71 10.74 -15.23
CA ALA A 114 9.78 11.14 -16.64
C ALA A 114 11.11 10.75 -17.31
N ASN A 115 12.18 10.59 -16.52
CA ASN A 115 13.49 10.19 -17.03
C ASN A 115 13.64 8.67 -17.19
N GLY A 116 12.59 7.90 -16.99
CA GLY A 116 12.61 6.44 -17.11
C GLY A 116 13.05 5.68 -15.88
N SER A 117 13.32 6.34 -14.76
CA SER A 117 13.73 5.67 -13.53
C SER A 117 12.52 5.40 -12.61
N PHE A 118 12.64 4.42 -11.73
CA PHE A 118 11.65 4.16 -10.68
C PHE A 118 12.07 4.76 -9.34
N SER A 119 13.35 4.89 -9.09
CA SER A 119 13.93 5.30 -7.81
C SER A 119 13.51 4.35 -6.67
N PRO A 120 13.84 3.06 -6.77
CA PRO A 120 13.33 2.07 -5.80
C PRO A 120 13.81 2.31 -4.38
N ARG A 121 14.97 2.94 -4.21
CA ARG A 121 15.56 3.21 -2.91
C ARG A 121 15.24 4.60 -2.37
N ALA A 122 14.53 5.43 -3.15
CA ALA A 122 14.06 6.73 -2.66
C ALA A 122 13.16 6.50 -1.44
N GLN A 123 13.30 7.36 -0.44
CA GLN A 123 12.63 7.17 0.83
C GLN A 123 11.35 7.99 0.91
N ILE A 124 10.31 7.40 1.49
CA ILE A 124 9.09 8.07 1.90
C ILE A 124 8.87 7.70 3.38
N THR A 125 7.95 8.39 4.05
CA THR A 125 7.59 7.99 5.40
C THR A 125 6.61 6.83 5.38
N ARG A 126 6.55 6.09 6.47
CA ARG A 126 5.57 5.00 6.61
C ARG A 126 4.14 5.55 6.53
N GLU A 127 3.91 6.76 7.06
CA GLU A 127 2.62 7.43 6.93
C GLU A 127 2.28 7.72 5.46
N GLN A 128 3.24 8.22 4.68
CA GLN A 128 3.05 8.45 3.24
C GLN A 128 2.74 7.15 2.49
N ALA A 129 3.38 6.06 2.90
CA ALA A 129 3.09 4.75 2.31
C ALA A 129 1.64 4.34 2.58
N VAL A 130 1.13 4.57 3.78
CA VAL A 130 -0.28 4.31 4.10
C VAL A 130 -1.20 5.17 3.24
N VAL A 131 -0.89 6.45 3.06
CA VAL A 131 -1.68 7.34 2.18
C VAL A 131 -1.69 6.79 0.75
N THR A 132 -0.55 6.32 0.26
CA THR A 132 -0.46 5.70 -1.07
C THR A 132 -1.37 4.48 -1.17
N VAL A 133 -1.37 3.62 -0.17
CA VAL A 133 -2.23 2.42 -0.12
C VAL A 133 -3.71 2.82 -0.07
N MET A 134 -4.06 3.82 0.73
CA MET A 134 -5.45 4.28 0.80
C MET A 134 -5.93 4.89 -0.51
N ASN A 135 -5.07 5.63 -1.22
CA ASN A 135 -5.41 6.14 -2.53
C ASN A 135 -5.65 5.01 -3.54
N ALA A 136 -4.83 3.96 -3.47
CA ALA A 136 -5.03 2.78 -4.31
C ALA A 136 -6.33 2.05 -3.94
N TRP A 137 -6.68 1.98 -2.66
CA TRP A 137 -7.94 1.38 -2.22
C TRP A 137 -9.13 2.04 -2.92
N ARG A 138 -9.11 3.37 -3.03
CA ARG A 138 -10.18 4.10 -3.73
C ARG A 138 -10.29 3.71 -5.20
N LYS A 139 -9.17 3.38 -5.85
CA LYS A 139 -9.17 2.97 -7.25
C LYS A 139 -9.69 1.55 -7.42
N LEU A 140 -9.39 0.67 -6.47
CA LEU A 140 -9.76 -0.75 -6.56
C LEU A 140 -11.14 -1.05 -5.97
N GLY A 141 -11.51 -0.32 -4.94
CA GLY A 141 -12.82 -0.47 -4.28
C GLY A 141 -13.92 0.33 -4.95
#